data_bf99ccf9bdfca948dfc2cabcde5946ff
#
_entry.id   bf99ccf9bdfca948dfc2cabcde5946ff
#
_cell.length_a   1.000
_cell.length_b   1.000
_cell.length_c   1.000
_cell.angle_alpha   90.00
_cell.angle_beta   90.00
_cell.angle_gamma   90.00
#
_symmetry.space_group_name_H-M   'P 1'
#
loop_
_entity.id
_entity.type
_entity.pdbx_description
1 polymer ?
#
loop_
_entity_poly.entity_id
_entity_poly.type
_entity_poly.pdbx_seq_one_letter_code
_entity_poly.pdbx_strand_id
1 'polypeptide(L)'
;MATIENFATVRYTSCGVTETKVSNLAEIGLESAVTLTKNTLGDTYGEDSVLTYIITVTNTSSSPISDITVSDDLGTFEFGTQELTPLTYTPPALLLIDGQDTSAQLTVDNSVAGSVTFSFPTLAAGATANIIYKATVNEFAPLEIGSSITNTATLESSSDCADGTASATVTVSEGANVSVFKQMSPNPVVCGDTVTYTIRIYNYGNVPAEDVELTDNFDPAPTNITVSRDGVLLVATDYTYENGTLSVPAAGSTESVTVPAATFTRDIATGVVTVTPGIVEYVITGTI
;
A
#
# COMPACT_ATOMS: atom_id res chain seq x y z
N MET A 1 16.84 21.34 16.75
CA MET A 1 17.71 22.32 16.08
C MET A 1 19.08 22.19 16.68
N ALA A 2 20.11 22.04 15.87
CA ALA A 2 21.47 22.13 16.31
C ALA A 2 21.80 23.56 16.72
N THR A 3 22.74 23.75 17.63
CA THR A 3 23.21 25.06 18.08
C THR A 3 24.71 25.14 17.92
N ILE A 4 25.18 26.30 17.49
CA ILE A 4 26.60 26.63 17.54
C ILE A 4 26.84 27.33 18.88
N GLU A 5 27.75 26.75 19.68
CA GLU A 5 28.11 27.27 21.00
C GLU A 5 29.56 27.73 20.95
N ASN A 6 29.83 28.91 21.54
CA ASN A 6 31.17 29.46 21.62
C ASN A 6 31.38 30.21 22.95
N PHE A 7 32.52 30.01 23.59
CA PHE A 7 32.99 30.78 24.72
C PHE A 7 34.48 31.09 24.56
N ALA A 8 34.89 32.22 25.15
CA ALA A 8 36.29 32.63 25.13
C ALA A 8 36.91 32.50 26.55
N THR A 9 38.20 32.16 26.56
CA THR A 9 38.96 32.13 27.81
C THR A 9 40.09 33.12 27.73
N VAL A 10 40.22 33.93 28.77
CA VAL A 10 41.33 34.88 28.94
C VAL A 10 42.18 34.47 30.13
N ARG A 11 43.47 34.37 29.91
CA ARG A 11 44.45 34.16 30.98
C ARG A 11 45.29 35.42 31.13
N TYR A 12 45.45 35.90 32.34
CA TYR A 12 46.26 37.07 32.65
C TYR A 12 47.03 36.88 33.97
N THR A 13 48.10 37.67 34.15
CA THR A 13 48.89 37.66 35.38
C THR A 13 48.87 39.07 35.95
N SER A 14 48.52 39.16 37.25
CA SER A 14 48.53 40.39 38.02
C SER A 14 49.21 40.16 39.36
N CYS A 15 50.18 41.01 39.73
CA CYS A 15 50.94 40.90 40.98
C CYS A 15 51.57 39.51 41.20
N GLY A 16 52.02 38.84 40.12
CA GLY A 16 52.65 37.50 40.15
C GLY A 16 51.66 36.32 40.25
N VAL A 17 50.37 36.57 40.32
CA VAL A 17 49.31 35.56 40.33
C VAL A 17 48.71 35.46 38.95
N THR A 18 48.64 34.22 38.41
CA THR A 18 48.00 33.95 37.10
C THR A 18 46.53 33.57 37.32
N GLU A 19 45.62 34.27 36.68
CA GLU A 19 44.18 33.97 36.68
C GLU A 19 43.69 33.62 35.29
N THR A 20 42.59 32.86 35.22
CA THR A 20 41.85 32.54 34.02
C THR A 20 40.39 32.97 34.20
N LYS A 21 39.84 33.66 33.24
CA LYS A 21 38.41 34.03 33.17
C LYS A 21 37.81 33.47 31.91
N VAL A 22 36.59 32.99 32.02
CA VAL A 22 35.80 32.44 30.92
C VAL A 22 34.65 33.42 30.65
N SER A 23 34.35 33.66 29.38
CA SER A 23 33.20 34.47 28.97
C SER A 23 31.89 33.75 29.25
N ASN A 24 30.78 34.43 29.07
CA ASN A 24 29.48 33.79 28.87
C ASN A 24 29.51 32.91 27.65
N LEU A 25 28.64 31.89 27.63
CA LEU A 25 28.35 31.11 26.43
C LEU A 25 27.57 31.98 25.42
N ALA A 26 28.02 32.01 24.18
CA ALA A 26 27.29 32.57 23.06
C ALA A 26 26.70 31.41 22.23
N GLU A 27 25.41 31.46 21.99
CA GLU A 27 24.68 30.43 21.28
C GLU A 27 23.94 31.01 20.07
N ILE A 28 23.90 30.28 18.95
CA ILE A 28 23.10 30.60 17.79
C ILE A 28 22.47 29.33 17.25
N GLY A 29 21.18 29.35 16.93
CA GLY A 29 20.48 28.24 16.29
C GLY A 29 21.01 28.00 14.88
N LEU A 30 21.19 26.72 14.53
CA LEU A 30 21.57 26.31 13.20
C LEU A 30 20.32 25.78 12.49
N GLU A 31 19.90 26.44 11.40
CA GLU A 31 18.79 25.98 10.58
C GLU A 31 19.29 24.99 9.50
N SER A 32 18.41 24.05 9.10
CA SER A 32 18.73 23.15 8.00
C SER A 32 18.87 23.91 6.69
N ALA A 33 19.89 23.55 5.93
CA ALA A 33 20.15 24.09 4.60
C ALA A 33 19.23 23.50 3.52
N VAL A 34 18.37 22.56 3.89
CA VAL A 34 17.42 21.89 2.98
C VAL A 34 16.03 21.80 3.57
N THR A 35 15.04 21.76 2.70
CA THR A 35 13.71 21.24 3.03
C THR A 35 13.48 19.94 2.29
N LEU A 36 12.93 18.96 2.99
CA LEU A 36 12.54 17.67 2.44
C LEU A 36 11.03 17.51 2.57
N THR A 37 10.37 17.11 1.49
CA THR A 37 8.96 16.69 1.54
C THR A 37 8.79 15.38 0.78
N LYS A 38 7.80 14.59 1.18
CA LYS A 38 7.42 13.35 0.51
C LYS A 38 5.92 13.32 0.31
N ASN A 39 5.50 13.03 -0.91
CA ASN A 39 4.10 12.96 -1.30
C ASN A 39 3.85 11.68 -2.12
N THR A 40 2.59 11.32 -2.25
CA THR A 40 2.14 10.21 -3.10
C THR A 40 1.10 10.71 -4.10
N LEU A 41 1.06 10.08 -5.28
CA LEU A 41 -0.03 10.27 -6.24
C LEU A 41 -1.14 9.26 -5.90
N GLY A 42 -2.16 9.72 -5.24
CA GLY A 42 -3.22 8.90 -4.65
C GLY A 42 -2.95 8.64 -3.17
N ASP A 43 -4.02 8.40 -2.44
CA ASP A 43 -4.06 8.33 -0.98
C ASP A 43 -4.47 6.93 -0.47
N THR A 44 -4.77 5.99 -1.40
CA THR A 44 -5.23 4.64 -1.07
C THR A 44 -4.43 3.56 -1.78
N TYR A 45 -4.43 2.34 -1.19
CA TYR A 45 -3.83 1.14 -1.76
C TYR A 45 -4.72 -0.09 -1.57
N GLY A 46 -4.52 -1.10 -2.40
CA GLY A 46 -5.01 -2.46 -2.26
C GLY A 46 -3.90 -3.46 -2.52
N GLU A 47 -4.25 -4.74 -2.56
CA GLU A 47 -3.33 -5.80 -2.95
C GLU A 47 -2.72 -5.50 -4.34
N ASP A 48 -1.42 -5.72 -4.51
CA ASP A 48 -0.65 -5.50 -5.75
C ASP A 48 -0.72 -4.08 -6.33
N SER A 49 -1.24 -3.10 -5.60
CA SER A 49 -1.30 -1.72 -6.06
C SER A 49 0.10 -1.15 -6.32
N VAL A 50 0.22 -0.36 -7.39
CA VAL A 50 1.43 0.39 -7.71
C VAL A 50 1.26 1.83 -7.27
N LEU A 51 2.02 2.24 -6.25
CA LEU A 51 2.05 3.59 -5.71
C LEU A 51 3.15 4.41 -6.39
N THR A 52 2.91 5.69 -6.60
CA THR A 52 3.93 6.63 -7.10
C THR A 52 4.25 7.63 -6.01
N TYR A 53 5.51 7.70 -5.61
CA TYR A 53 6.02 8.65 -4.63
C TYR A 53 6.84 9.75 -5.28
N ILE A 54 6.77 10.93 -4.70
CA ILE A 54 7.55 12.10 -5.08
C ILE A 54 8.26 12.61 -3.83
N ILE A 55 9.60 12.54 -3.83
CA ILE A 55 10.43 13.15 -2.80
C ILE A 55 10.99 14.44 -3.37
N THR A 56 10.75 15.55 -2.70
CA THR A 56 11.24 16.88 -3.10
C THR A 56 12.28 17.35 -2.11
N VAL A 57 13.48 17.63 -2.63
CA VAL A 57 14.61 18.21 -1.90
C VAL A 57 14.83 19.62 -2.41
N THR A 58 14.71 20.63 -1.56
CA THR A 58 15.02 22.03 -1.93
C THR A 58 16.21 22.52 -1.12
N ASN A 59 17.26 22.97 -1.82
CA ASN A 59 18.38 23.63 -1.20
C ASN A 59 18.00 25.08 -0.87
N THR A 60 17.80 25.39 0.41
CA THR A 60 17.40 26.72 0.91
C THR A 60 18.60 27.61 1.23
N SER A 61 19.82 27.08 1.12
CA SER A 61 21.05 27.81 1.40
C SER A 61 21.50 28.65 0.20
N SER A 62 22.48 29.51 0.43
CA SER A 62 23.13 30.33 -0.59
C SER A 62 24.32 29.63 -1.30
N SER A 63 24.58 28.36 -0.97
CA SER A 63 25.69 27.57 -1.51
C SER A 63 25.20 26.25 -2.07
N PRO A 64 25.87 25.64 -3.06
CA PRO A 64 25.55 24.30 -3.52
C PRO A 64 25.76 23.27 -2.41
N ILE A 65 24.93 22.23 -2.41
CA ILE A 65 25.06 21.05 -1.54
C ILE A 65 25.52 19.88 -2.41
N SER A 66 26.47 19.08 -1.91
CA SER A 66 27.03 17.94 -2.61
C SER A 66 26.71 16.63 -1.93
N ASP A 67 26.89 15.52 -2.67
CA ASP A 67 26.77 14.14 -2.18
C ASP A 67 25.43 13.88 -1.49
N ILE A 68 24.35 14.25 -2.17
CA ILE A 68 23.00 14.13 -1.66
C ILE A 68 22.56 12.67 -1.75
N THR A 69 22.16 12.12 -0.62
CA THR A 69 21.66 10.76 -0.51
C THR A 69 20.30 10.77 0.22
N VAL A 70 19.30 10.18 -0.40
CA VAL A 70 17.96 10.01 0.16
C VAL A 70 17.69 8.53 0.29
N SER A 71 17.58 8.05 1.53
CA SER A 71 17.18 6.68 1.85
C SER A 71 15.69 6.64 2.15
N ASP A 72 15.01 5.66 1.58
CA ASP A 72 13.56 5.45 1.71
C ASP A 72 13.32 4.08 2.34
N ASP A 73 12.52 4.02 3.41
CA ASP A 73 12.28 2.83 4.20
C ASP A 73 11.22 1.89 3.61
N LEU A 74 10.61 2.27 2.46
CA LEU A 74 9.56 1.50 1.80
C LEU A 74 8.41 1.10 2.75
N GLY A 75 8.15 1.92 3.78
CA GLY A 75 7.12 1.69 4.77
C GLY A 75 7.44 0.58 5.78
N THR A 76 8.71 0.25 5.97
CA THR A 76 9.17 -0.79 6.91
C THR A 76 8.64 -0.51 8.33
N PHE A 77 8.16 -1.57 8.98
CA PHE A 77 7.60 -1.52 10.33
C PHE A 77 8.02 -2.74 11.16
N GLU A 78 8.01 -2.58 12.48
CA GLU A 78 8.31 -3.66 13.42
C GLU A 78 7.11 -4.62 13.56
N PHE A 79 7.36 -5.93 13.45
CA PHE A 79 6.42 -6.99 13.73
C PHE A 79 7.05 -8.04 14.64
N GLY A 80 6.76 -7.96 15.93
CA GLY A 80 7.41 -8.79 16.95
C GLY A 80 8.91 -8.48 17.04
N THR A 81 9.74 -9.40 16.57
CA THR A 81 11.23 -9.24 16.51
C THR A 81 11.74 -9.09 15.07
N GLN A 82 10.84 -8.94 14.10
CA GLN A 82 11.16 -8.83 12.68
C GLN A 82 10.79 -7.43 12.17
N GLU A 83 11.49 -6.98 11.15
CA GLU A 83 11.10 -5.84 10.34
C GLU A 83 10.44 -6.36 9.05
N LEU A 84 9.26 -5.84 8.74
CA LEU A 84 8.50 -6.17 7.54
C LEU A 84 8.38 -4.94 6.66
N THR A 85 8.59 -5.12 5.36
CA THR A 85 8.53 -4.04 4.36
C THR A 85 7.36 -4.27 3.43
N PRO A 86 6.27 -3.48 3.54
CA PRO A 86 5.04 -3.68 2.78
C PRO A 86 5.11 -3.20 1.33
N LEU A 87 6.20 -2.49 0.96
CA LEU A 87 6.40 -1.97 -0.38
C LEU A 87 7.67 -2.53 -1.01
N THR A 88 7.62 -2.79 -2.31
CA THR A 88 8.77 -3.20 -3.11
C THR A 88 9.05 -2.15 -4.17
N TYR A 89 10.27 -1.60 -4.19
CA TYR A 89 10.68 -0.63 -5.21
C TYR A 89 10.53 -1.20 -6.63
N THR A 90 9.94 -0.41 -7.53
CA THR A 90 9.73 -0.77 -8.94
C THR A 90 10.48 0.22 -9.84
N PRO A 91 11.58 -0.20 -10.47
CA PRO A 91 12.35 0.67 -11.36
C PRO A 91 11.58 1.04 -12.64
N PRO A 92 11.97 2.16 -13.33
CA PRO A 92 13.01 3.11 -12.96
C PRO A 92 12.52 4.20 -12.01
N ALA A 93 13.47 4.90 -11.37
CA ALA A 93 13.24 6.20 -10.76
C ALA A 93 13.66 7.33 -11.70
N LEU A 94 13.06 8.51 -11.52
CA LEU A 94 13.37 9.73 -12.27
C LEU A 94 13.91 10.81 -11.31
N LEU A 95 14.84 11.63 -11.80
CA LEU A 95 15.32 12.83 -11.11
C LEU A 95 15.05 14.06 -12.00
N LEU A 96 14.28 14.99 -11.48
CA LEU A 96 14.04 16.29 -12.12
C LEU A 96 14.67 17.38 -11.25
N ILE A 97 15.63 18.15 -11.78
CA ILE A 97 16.16 19.34 -11.10
C ILE A 97 15.62 20.58 -11.81
N ASP A 98 14.94 21.45 -11.06
CA ASP A 98 14.24 22.63 -11.56
C ASP A 98 13.36 22.34 -12.79
N GLY A 99 12.69 21.15 -12.77
CA GLY A 99 11.81 20.69 -13.83
C GLY A 99 12.52 20.09 -15.05
N GLN A 100 13.85 20.03 -15.07
CA GLN A 100 14.64 19.39 -16.15
C GLN A 100 14.97 17.96 -15.78
N ASP A 101 14.81 17.03 -16.73
CA ASP A 101 15.19 15.64 -16.56
C ASP A 101 16.72 15.51 -16.45
N THR A 102 17.16 15.09 -15.29
CA THR A 102 18.55 14.83 -14.93
C THR A 102 18.76 13.41 -14.42
N SER A 103 17.85 12.50 -14.78
CA SER A 103 17.85 11.10 -14.31
C SER A 103 19.15 10.34 -14.59
N ALA A 104 19.92 10.77 -15.61
CA ALA A 104 21.25 10.22 -15.88
C ALA A 104 22.27 10.46 -14.74
N GLN A 105 22.00 11.40 -13.82
CA GLN A 105 22.83 11.69 -12.65
C GLN A 105 22.36 10.94 -11.40
N LEU A 106 21.20 10.27 -11.45
CA LEU A 106 20.64 9.53 -10.33
C LEU A 106 21.28 8.15 -10.24
N THR A 107 21.83 7.82 -9.09
CA THR A 107 22.21 6.46 -8.72
C THR A 107 21.15 5.90 -7.79
N VAL A 108 20.66 4.69 -8.09
CA VAL A 108 19.68 4.00 -7.28
C VAL A 108 20.30 2.72 -6.74
N ASP A 109 20.28 2.55 -5.43
CA ASP A 109 20.70 1.32 -4.74
C ASP A 109 19.50 0.72 -3.99
N ASN A 110 19.09 -0.49 -4.38
CA ASN A 110 18.07 -1.30 -3.74
C ASN A 110 18.61 -2.67 -3.31
N SER A 111 19.91 -2.76 -3.06
CA SER A 111 20.58 -4.00 -2.64
C SER A 111 20.29 -4.35 -1.18
N VAL A 112 19.89 -3.38 -0.36
CA VAL A 112 19.51 -3.57 1.04
C VAL A 112 18.02 -3.87 1.11
N ALA A 113 17.67 -5.03 1.68
CA ALA A 113 16.26 -5.38 1.87
C ALA A 113 15.57 -4.35 2.78
N GLY A 114 14.35 -3.97 2.40
CA GLY A 114 13.54 -3.03 3.19
C GLY A 114 13.86 -1.56 2.95
N SER A 115 14.70 -1.22 1.97
CA SER A 115 15.01 0.17 1.64
C SER A 115 15.40 0.36 0.19
N VAL A 116 15.32 1.59 -0.28
CA VAL A 116 15.91 2.05 -1.53
C VAL A 116 16.63 3.37 -1.29
N THR A 117 17.82 3.52 -1.86
CA THR A 117 18.63 4.73 -1.73
C THR A 117 18.81 5.41 -3.08
N PHE A 118 18.58 6.72 -3.10
CA PHE A 118 18.70 7.59 -4.25
C PHE A 118 19.83 8.58 -4.01
N SER A 119 20.85 8.61 -4.88
CA SER A 119 21.99 9.52 -4.73
C SER A 119 22.23 10.33 -5.99
N PHE A 120 22.56 11.61 -5.83
CA PHE A 120 22.96 12.48 -6.92
C PHE A 120 24.00 13.52 -6.44
N PRO A 121 24.91 13.99 -7.35
CA PRO A 121 26.13 14.62 -6.92
C PRO A 121 25.97 16.02 -6.33
N THR A 122 25.05 16.83 -6.83
CA THR A 122 25.00 18.27 -6.43
C THR A 122 23.62 18.88 -6.65
N LEU A 123 23.20 19.76 -5.74
CA LEU A 123 22.03 20.62 -5.85
C LEU A 123 22.45 22.07 -5.64
N ALA A 124 22.32 22.91 -6.67
CA ALA A 124 22.72 24.31 -6.65
C ALA A 124 21.94 25.10 -5.57
N ALA A 125 22.47 26.27 -5.17
CA ALA A 125 21.79 27.16 -4.25
C ALA A 125 20.39 27.55 -4.78
N GLY A 126 19.36 27.38 -3.96
CA GLY A 126 17.96 27.67 -4.30
C GLY A 126 17.30 26.66 -5.26
N ALA A 127 18.02 25.64 -5.76
CA ALA A 127 17.46 24.64 -6.67
C ALA A 127 16.59 23.60 -5.94
N THR A 128 15.68 23.01 -6.72
CA THR A 128 14.76 21.97 -6.24
C THR A 128 14.92 20.70 -7.07
N ALA A 129 15.17 19.58 -6.39
CA ALA A 129 15.21 18.23 -6.97
C ALA A 129 13.95 17.45 -6.62
N ASN A 130 13.31 16.81 -7.60
CA ASN A 130 12.22 15.88 -7.43
C ASN A 130 12.68 14.48 -7.83
N ILE A 131 12.66 13.55 -6.89
CA ILE A 131 12.85 12.13 -7.14
C ILE A 131 11.46 11.49 -7.25
N ILE A 132 11.16 10.90 -8.42
CA ILE A 132 9.86 10.27 -8.69
C ILE A 132 10.12 8.77 -8.88
N TYR A 133 9.49 7.94 -8.07
CA TYR A 133 9.64 6.49 -8.15
C TYR A 133 8.33 5.76 -7.89
N LYS A 134 8.30 4.48 -8.25
CA LYS A 134 7.16 3.59 -7.99
C LYS A 134 7.53 2.53 -6.98
N ALA A 135 6.54 2.12 -6.20
CA ALA A 135 6.63 0.96 -5.31
C ALA A 135 5.34 0.14 -5.40
N THR A 136 5.48 -1.19 -5.44
CA THR A 136 4.36 -2.13 -5.48
C THR A 136 4.07 -2.61 -4.08
N VAL A 137 2.80 -2.63 -3.70
CA VAL A 137 2.31 -3.22 -2.46
C VAL A 137 2.51 -4.74 -2.53
N ASN A 138 3.07 -5.32 -1.47
CA ASN A 138 3.41 -6.74 -1.42
C ASN A 138 2.67 -7.47 -0.28
N GLU A 139 3.00 -8.76 -0.08
CA GLU A 139 2.35 -9.67 0.88
C GLU A 139 2.48 -9.28 2.35
N PHE A 140 3.30 -8.28 2.68
CA PHE A 140 3.44 -7.76 4.05
C PHE A 140 2.53 -6.57 4.34
N ALA A 141 1.82 -6.06 3.35
CA ALA A 141 0.92 -4.93 3.54
C ALA A 141 -0.34 -5.33 4.31
N PRO A 142 -0.79 -4.54 5.30
CA PRO A 142 -2.07 -4.77 5.96
C PRO A 142 -3.22 -4.39 5.02
N LEU A 143 -4.27 -5.23 4.94
CA LEU A 143 -5.41 -5.06 4.02
C LEU A 143 -6.75 -4.91 4.76
N GLU A 144 -6.77 -4.96 6.09
CA GLU A 144 -7.96 -4.73 6.91
C GLU A 144 -8.39 -3.25 6.83
N ILE A 145 -9.68 -3.00 6.96
CA ILE A 145 -10.25 -1.65 7.01
C ILE A 145 -9.54 -0.81 8.08
N GLY A 146 -9.18 0.41 7.74
CA GLY A 146 -8.49 1.35 8.63
C GLY A 146 -6.97 1.17 8.68
N SER A 147 -6.41 0.20 7.95
CA SER A 147 -4.96 0.02 7.85
C SER A 147 -4.31 1.12 6.99
N SER A 148 -3.02 1.35 7.24
CA SER A 148 -2.23 2.33 6.50
C SER A 148 -0.77 1.88 6.34
N ILE A 149 -0.10 2.45 5.34
CA ILE A 149 1.35 2.35 5.15
C ILE A 149 1.91 3.75 5.23
N THR A 150 2.84 3.98 6.16
CA THR A 150 3.61 5.23 6.24
C THR A 150 5.01 4.96 5.73
N ASN A 151 5.37 5.62 4.64
CA ASN A 151 6.65 5.46 3.98
C ASN A 151 7.50 6.70 4.20
N THR A 152 8.73 6.55 4.77
CA THR A 152 9.58 7.62 5.25
C THR A 152 10.86 7.72 4.42
N ALA A 153 11.19 8.92 3.98
CA ALA A 153 12.45 9.26 3.37
C ALA A 153 13.34 10.02 4.35
N THR A 154 14.61 9.67 4.40
CA THR A 154 15.64 10.34 5.19
C THR A 154 16.72 10.87 4.25
N LEU A 155 17.00 12.17 4.34
CA LEU A 155 18.04 12.84 3.59
C LEU A 155 19.31 12.94 4.41
N GLU A 156 20.44 12.58 3.79
CA GLU A 156 21.80 12.81 4.29
C GLU A 156 22.62 13.49 3.21
N SER A 157 23.56 14.33 3.59
CA SER A 157 24.51 14.97 2.66
C SER A 157 25.88 15.14 3.30
N SER A 158 26.88 15.53 2.52
CA SER A 158 28.21 15.88 3.03
C SER A 158 28.23 17.19 3.85
N SER A 159 27.12 17.90 3.91
CA SER A 159 26.95 19.14 4.69
C SER A 159 26.29 18.83 6.02
N ASP A 160 26.92 19.13 7.14
CA ASP A 160 26.43 18.93 8.51
C ASP A 160 25.08 19.63 8.79
N CYS A 161 24.58 20.45 7.86
CA CYS A 161 23.35 21.24 7.99
C CYS A 161 22.28 20.84 6.96
N ALA A 162 22.45 19.73 6.24
CA ALA A 162 21.54 19.31 5.18
C ALA A 162 21.05 17.87 5.42
N ASP A 163 20.36 17.68 6.51
CA ASP A 163 19.67 16.44 6.90
C ASP A 163 18.16 16.72 7.08
N GLY A 164 17.36 15.68 7.01
CA GLY A 164 15.93 15.78 7.20
C GLY A 164 15.19 14.49 6.97
N THR A 165 13.96 14.43 7.47
CA THR A 165 13.03 13.31 7.24
C THR A 165 11.69 13.82 6.75
N ALA A 166 11.03 13.05 5.89
CA ALA A 166 9.67 13.32 5.42
C ALA A 166 8.94 12.00 5.16
N SER A 167 7.65 11.97 5.46
CA SER A 167 6.82 10.76 5.31
C SER A 167 5.58 11.04 4.47
N ALA A 168 5.10 10.03 3.78
CA ALA A 168 3.79 10.00 3.12
C ALA A 168 3.03 8.76 3.59
N THR A 169 1.75 8.92 3.90
CA THR A 169 0.88 7.85 4.36
C THR A 169 -0.21 7.61 3.33
N VAL A 170 -0.45 6.33 3.02
CA VAL A 170 -1.58 5.85 2.23
C VAL A 170 -2.44 4.93 3.08
N THR A 171 -3.76 4.92 2.85
CA THR A 171 -4.71 4.07 3.57
C THR A 171 -5.20 2.94 2.68
N VAL A 172 -5.65 1.83 3.28
CA VAL A 172 -6.24 0.74 2.50
C VAL A 172 -7.52 1.22 1.80
N SER A 173 -7.70 0.81 0.54
CA SER A 173 -8.97 1.02 -0.19
C SER A 173 -10.05 0.15 0.41
N GLU A 174 -11.23 0.73 0.66
CA GLU A 174 -12.39 -0.02 1.11
C GLU A 174 -13.24 -0.42 -0.09
N GLY A 175 -13.58 -1.72 -0.20
CA GLY A 175 -14.41 -2.20 -1.28
C GLY A 175 -14.57 -3.71 -1.33
N ALA A 176 -15.61 -4.15 -2.02
CA ALA A 176 -15.81 -5.55 -2.40
C ALA A 176 -15.01 -5.84 -3.69
N ASN A 177 -14.43 -7.03 -3.78
CA ASN A 177 -13.73 -7.54 -4.95
C ASN A 177 -14.29 -8.91 -5.30
N VAL A 178 -15.33 -8.93 -6.15
CA VAL A 178 -16.15 -10.11 -6.42
C VAL A 178 -15.66 -10.87 -7.65
N SER A 179 -15.55 -12.21 -7.50
CA SER A 179 -15.25 -13.15 -8.57
C SER A 179 -16.27 -14.28 -8.55
N VAL A 180 -16.66 -14.78 -9.73
CA VAL A 180 -17.65 -15.86 -9.87
C VAL A 180 -17.03 -17.05 -10.60
N PHE A 181 -17.22 -18.24 -10.04
CA PHE A 181 -16.79 -19.51 -10.62
C PHE A 181 -17.99 -20.44 -10.79
N LYS A 182 -18.12 -21.08 -11.96
CA LYS A 182 -19.19 -22.04 -12.27
C LYS A 182 -18.62 -23.35 -12.76
N GLN A 183 -19.14 -24.46 -12.25
CA GLN A 183 -18.87 -25.81 -12.73
C GLN A 183 -20.14 -26.63 -12.87
N MET A 184 -20.10 -27.72 -13.64
CA MET A 184 -21.21 -28.63 -13.83
C MET A 184 -20.74 -30.09 -13.80
N SER A 185 -21.62 -30.98 -13.37
CA SER A 185 -21.37 -32.43 -13.36
C SER A 185 -22.69 -33.20 -13.48
N PRO A 186 -22.68 -34.49 -14.02
CA PRO A 186 -21.51 -35.17 -14.56
C PRO A 186 -21.08 -34.62 -15.94
N ASN A 187 -19.93 -35.09 -16.41
CA ASN A 187 -19.43 -34.80 -17.75
C ASN A 187 -18.77 -36.07 -18.30
N PRO A 188 -19.30 -36.69 -19.39
CA PRO A 188 -20.49 -36.28 -20.16
C PRO A 188 -21.81 -36.52 -19.42
N VAL A 189 -22.89 -35.94 -19.98
CA VAL A 189 -24.27 -36.09 -19.55
C VAL A 189 -25.10 -36.68 -20.72
N VAL A 190 -26.09 -37.51 -20.40
CA VAL A 190 -27.06 -38.04 -21.40
C VAL A 190 -28.49 -37.53 -21.06
N CYS A 191 -29.34 -37.53 -22.07
CA CYS A 191 -30.74 -37.12 -21.92
C CYS A 191 -31.45 -37.93 -20.82
N GLY A 192 -32.09 -37.28 -19.89
CA GLY A 192 -32.73 -37.86 -18.71
C GLY A 192 -31.83 -37.90 -17.44
N ASP A 193 -30.56 -37.56 -17.56
CA ASP A 193 -29.67 -37.48 -16.39
C ASP A 193 -29.99 -36.24 -15.54
N THR A 194 -29.62 -36.33 -14.25
CA THR A 194 -29.58 -35.19 -13.36
C THR A 194 -28.23 -34.51 -13.53
N VAL A 195 -28.27 -33.21 -13.80
CA VAL A 195 -27.10 -32.34 -13.83
C VAL A 195 -27.08 -31.46 -12.58
N THR A 196 -25.88 -31.28 -12.05
CA THR A 196 -25.60 -30.37 -10.91
C THR A 196 -24.73 -29.22 -11.42
N TYR A 197 -25.19 -28.00 -11.20
CA TYR A 197 -24.44 -26.78 -11.42
C TYR A 197 -24.02 -26.23 -10.05
N THR A 198 -22.75 -25.94 -9.86
CA THR A 198 -22.23 -25.30 -8.67
C THR A 198 -21.69 -23.95 -9.06
N ILE A 199 -22.22 -22.90 -8.46
CA ILE A 199 -21.77 -21.51 -8.67
C ILE A 199 -21.24 -21.00 -7.33
N ARG A 200 -19.99 -20.54 -7.30
CA ARG A 200 -19.36 -19.92 -6.14
C ARG A 200 -19.09 -18.46 -6.45
N ILE A 201 -19.54 -17.61 -5.56
CA ILE A 201 -19.30 -16.17 -5.59
C ILE A 201 -18.31 -15.90 -4.47
N TYR A 202 -17.12 -15.43 -4.84
CA TYR A 202 -16.04 -15.09 -3.92
C TYR A 202 -15.95 -13.57 -3.78
N ASN A 203 -15.71 -13.09 -2.57
CA ASN A 203 -15.38 -11.70 -2.32
C ASN A 203 -14.00 -11.65 -1.66
N TYR A 204 -13.01 -11.12 -2.37
CA TYR A 204 -11.64 -10.90 -1.91
C TYR A 204 -11.45 -9.53 -1.28
N GLY A 205 -12.47 -8.66 -1.33
CA GLY A 205 -12.44 -7.32 -0.75
C GLY A 205 -12.67 -7.30 0.76
N ASN A 206 -12.32 -6.18 1.37
CA ASN A 206 -12.44 -5.95 2.82
C ASN A 206 -13.82 -5.45 3.26
N VAL A 207 -14.75 -5.24 2.33
CA VAL A 207 -16.15 -4.85 2.57
C VAL A 207 -17.06 -5.94 2.01
N PRO A 208 -18.19 -6.28 2.68
CA PRO A 208 -19.18 -7.20 2.10
C PRO A 208 -19.71 -6.70 0.76
N ALA A 209 -20.01 -7.61 -0.16
CA ALA A 209 -20.80 -7.30 -1.35
C ALA A 209 -22.27 -7.48 -1.01
N GLU A 210 -23.03 -6.41 -0.98
CA GLU A 210 -24.46 -6.38 -0.66
C GLU A 210 -25.31 -6.40 -1.92
N ASP A 211 -26.61 -6.74 -1.78
CA ASP A 211 -27.60 -6.77 -2.85
C ASP A 211 -27.16 -7.57 -4.08
N VAL A 212 -26.55 -8.74 -3.82
CA VAL A 212 -26.04 -9.63 -4.86
C VAL A 212 -27.20 -10.37 -5.52
N GLU A 213 -27.29 -10.26 -6.84
CA GLU A 213 -28.26 -10.96 -7.67
C GLU A 213 -27.55 -11.97 -8.57
N LEU A 214 -27.97 -13.24 -8.55
CA LEU A 214 -27.52 -14.28 -9.46
C LEU A 214 -28.54 -14.46 -10.59
N THR A 215 -28.11 -14.32 -11.84
CA THR A 215 -28.88 -14.72 -13.02
C THR A 215 -28.11 -15.81 -13.77
N ASP A 216 -28.78 -16.92 -14.06
CA ASP A 216 -28.20 -18.04 -14.80
C ASP A 216 -29.14 -18.47 -15.95
N ASN A 217 -28.57 -18.55 -17.16
CA ASN A 217 -29.30 -18.97 -18.36
C ASN A 217 -28.86 -20.36 -18.77
N PHE A 218 -29.78 -21.31 -18.83
CA PHE A 218 -29.55 -22.69 -19.18
C PHE A 218 -29.97 -23.00 -20.62
N ASP A 219 -29.11 -23.66 -21.37
CA ASP A 219 -29.41 -24.19 -22.71
C ASP A 219 -28.69 -25.55 -22.89
N PRO A 220 -29.42 -26.69 -22.94
CA PRO A 220 -30.88 -26.79 -22.78
C PRO A 220 -31.35 -26.48 -21.34
N ALA A 221 -32.59 -26.00 -21.23
CA ALA A 221 -33.21 -25.69 -19.95
C ALA A 221 -33.53 -26.97 -19.15
N PRO A 222 -32.93 -27.20 -17.96
CA PRO A 222 -33.26 -28.36 -17.13
C PRO A 222 -34.69 -28.26 -16.57
N THR A 223 -35.28 -29.42 -16.35
CA THR A 223 -36.60 -29.56 -15.68
C THR A 223 -36.42 -29.99 -14.23
N ASN A 224 -37.48 -29.84 -13.39
CA ASN A 224 -37.49 -30.25 -11.99
C ASN A 224 -36.30 -29.69 -11.20
N ILE A 225 -36.01 -28.39 -11.37
CA ILE A 225 -34.86 -27.81 -10.69
C ILE A 225 -35.07 -27.72 -9.20
N THR A 226 -33.97 -27.88 -8.46
CA THR A 226 -33.84 -27.51 -7.07
C THR A 226 -32.68 -26.54 -6.92
N VAL A 227 -32.81 -25.56 -6.05
CA VAL A 227 -31.76 -24.55 -5.79
C VAL A 227 -31.43 -24.57 -4.29
N SER A 228 -30.16 -24.63 -3.94
CA SER A 228 -29.71 -24.43 -2.57
C SER A 228 -28.66 -23.32 -2.51
N ARG A 229 -28.62 -22.60 -1.38
CA ARG A 229 -27.61 -21.61 -1.06
C ARG A 229 -26.92 -22.01 0.23
N ASP A 230 -25.60 -22.14 0.21
CA ASP A 230 -24.76 -22.54 1.36
C ASP A 230 -25.28 -23.82 2.05
N GLY A 231 -25.71 -24.80 1.23
CA GLY A 231 -26.25 -26.08 1.68
C GLY A 231 -27.71 -26.03 2.16
N VAL A 232 -28.37 -24.87 2.16
CA VAL A 232 -29.79 -24.72 2.53
C VAL A 232 -30.65 -24.68 1.28
N LEU A 233 -31.64 -25.60 1.20
CA LEU A 233 -32.58 -25.66 0.08
C LEU A 233 -33.49 -24.41 0.11
N LEU A 234 -33.53 -23.71 -1.03
CA LEU A 234 -34.40 -22.55 -1.24
C LEU A 234 -35.82 -23.00 -1.56
N VAL A 235 -36.81 -22.25 -1.09
CA VAL A 235 -38.21 -22.48 -1.44
C VAL A 235 -38.57 -21.72 -2.72
N ALA A 236 -39.69 -22.11 -3.36
CA ALA A 236 -40.07 -21.56 -4.69
C ALA A 236 -40.33 -20.05 -4.71
N THR A 237 -40.43 -19.39 -3.56
CA THR A 237 -40.55 -17.94 -3.42
C THR A 237 -39.21 -17.21 -3.39
N ASP A 238 -38.11 -17.93 -3.18
CA ASP A 238 -36.78 -17.35 -3.01
C ASP A 238 -36.06 -17.15 -4.34
N TYR A 239 -36.53 -17.81 -5.41
CA TYR A 239 -35.98 -17.69 -6.75
C TYR A 239 -37.07 -17.70 -7.82
N THR A 240 -36.75 -17.21 -9.01
CA THR A 240 -37.58 -17.32 -10.21
C THR A 240 -36.88 -18.20 -11.21
N TYR A 241 -37.60 -19.18 -11.81
CA TYR A 241 -37.10 -19.98 -12.92
C TYR A 241 -38.12 -20.00 -14.05
N GLU A 242 -37.85 -19.28 -15.13
CA GLU A 242 -38.74 -19.11 -16.28
C GLU A 242 -37.96 -19.17 -17.58
N ASN A 243 -38.45 -19.97 -18.55
CA ASN A 243 -37.83 -20.08 -19.88
C ASN A 243 -36.34 -20.41 -19.89
N GLY A 244 -35.88 -21.20 -18.92
CA GLY A 244 -34.47 -21.58 -18.77
C GLY A 244 -33.61 -20.52 -18.08
N THR A 245 -34.18 -19.45 -17.58
CA THR A 245 -33.47 -18.41 -16.80
C THR A 245 -33.80 -18.55 -15.32
N LEU A 246 -32.80 -18.72 -14.50
CA LEU A 246 -32.86 -18.68 -13.03
C LEU A 246 -32.44 -17.30 -12.54
N SER A 247 -33.21 -16.72 -11.62
CA SER A 247 -32.85 -15.50 -10.89
C SER A 247 -32.96 -15.75 -9.38
N VAL A 248 -31.93 -15.42 -8.64
CA VAL A 248 -31.86 -15.49 -7.17
C VAL A 248 -31.29 -14.20 -6.62
N PRO A 249 -31.99 -13.49 -5.72
CA PRO A 249 -33.36 -13.77 -5.24
C PRO A 249 -34.42 -13.68 -6.35
N ALA A 250 -35.64 -14.08 -6.02
CA ALA A 250 -36.75 -14.03 -6.97
C ALA A 250 -36.92 -12.62 -7.53
N ALA A 251 -37.28 -12.49 -8.81
CA ALA A 251 -37.50 -11.20 -9.46
C ALA A 251 -38.53 -10.36 -8.68
N GLY A 252 -38.13 -9.13 -8.29
CA GLY A 252 -38.95 -8.23 -7.47
C GLY A 252 -38.98 -8.56 -5.97
N SER A 253 -38.17 -9.50 -5.52
CA SER A 253 -37.96 -9.77 -4.07
C SER A 253 -37.30 -8.55 -3.40
N THR A 254 -37.60 -8.40 -2.09
CA THR A 254 -36.88 -7.45 -1.21
C THR A 254 -35.80 -8.15 -0.39
N GLU A 255 -35.56 -9.43 -0.65
CA GLU A 255 -34.47 -10.18 0.00
C GLU A 255 -33.13 -9.69 -0.52
N SER A 256 -32.20 -9.39 0.38
CA SER A 256 -30.81 -9.05 0.04
C SER A 256 -29.92 -10.25 0.25
N VAL A 257 -29.08 -10.57 -0.72
CA VAL A 257 -28.04 -11.57 -0.59
C VAL A 257 -26.71 -10.85 -0.43
N THR A 258 -25.97 -11.20 0.63
CA THR A 258 -24.68 -10.61 0.94
C THR A 258 -23.60 -11.67 0.80
N VAL A 259 -22.53 -11.37 0.03
CA VAL A 259 -21.28 -12.13 0.04
C VAL A 259 -20.36 -11.49 1.09
N PRO A 260 -20.00 -12.22 2.17
CA PRO A 260 -19.18 -11.66 3.25
C PRO A 260 -17.86 -11.06 2.73
N ALA A 261 -17.29 -10.12 3.46
CA ALA A 261 -15.94 -9.65 3.21
C ALA A 261 -14.92 -10.78 3.38
N ALA A 262 -13.77 -10.64 2.75
CA ALA A 262 -12.62 -11.50 3.02
C ALA A 262 -12.14 -11.32 4.47
N THR A 263 -11.48 -12.38 4.99
CA THR A 263 -10.70 -12.30 6.22
C THR A 263 -9.22 -12.26 5.89
N PHE A 264 -8.50 -11.40 6.60
CA PHE A 264 -7.06 -11.21 6.44
C PHE A 264 -6.36 -11.77 7.67
N THR A 265 -5.41 -12.67 7.48
CA THR A 265 -4.68 -13.29 8.58
C THR A 265 -3.18 -13.10 8.35
N ARG A 266 -2.50 -12.48 9.32
CA ARG A 266 -1.06 -12.34 9.29
C ARG A 266 -0.41 -13.53 9.99
N ASP A 267 0.47 -14.23 9.29
CA ASP A 267 1.28 -15.31 9.86
C ASP A 267 2.30 -14.76 10.86
N ILE A 268 2.32 -15.31 12.07
CA ILE A 268 3.17 -14.80 13.16
C ILE A 268 4.67 -15.06 12.89
N ALA A 269 5.01 -16.11 12.15
CA ALA A 269 6.39 -16.50 11.91
C ALA A 269 7.00 -15.77 10.71
N THR A 270 6.20 -15.52 9.67
CA THR A 270 6.67 -14.93 8.40
C THR A 270 6.22 -13.48 8.19
N GLY A 271 5.17 -13.05 8.86
CA GLY A 271 4.56 -11.74 8.66
C GLY A 271 3.69 -11.63 7.40
N VAL A 272 3.59 -12.68 6.60
CA VAL A 272 2.80 -12.71 5.36
C VAL A 272 1.32 -12.59 5.68
N VAL A 273 0.61 -11.74 4.93
CA VAL A 273 -0.84 -11.61 5.00
C VAL A 273 -1.48 -12.58 4.01
N THR A 274 -2.36 -13.44 4.51
CA THR A 274 -3.17 -14.36 3.71
C THR A 274 -4.59 -13.87 3.63
N VAL A 275 -5.13 -13.79 2.41
CA VAL A 275 -6.52 -13.42 2.14
C VAL A 275 -7.37 -14.70 2.01
N THR A 276 -8.39 -14.84 2.86
CA THR A 276 -9.41 -15.88 2.74
C THR A 276 -10.71 -15.22 2.30
N PRO A 277 -11.18 -15.45 1.05
CA PRO A 277 -12.37 -14.77 0.53
C PRO A 277 -13.63 -15.16 1.30
N GLY A 278 -14.55 -14.20 1.40
CA GLY A 278 -15.93 -14.51 1.71
C GLY A 278 -16.57 -15.28 0.55
N ILE A 279 -17.46 -16.23 0.83
CA ILE A 279 -18.03 -17.13 -0.19
C ILE A 279 -19.53 -17.25 0.03
N VAL A 280 -20.27 -17.26 -1.11
CA VAL A 280 -21.63 -17.78 -1.19
C VAL A 280 -21.64 -18.84 -2.29
N GLU A 281 -22.18 -20.03 -1.99
CA GLU A 281 -22.28 -21.13 -2.94
C GLU A 281 -23.75 -21.41 -3.27
N TYR A 282 -24.05 -21.45 -4.57
CA TYR A 282 -25.30 -21.96 -5.09
C TYR A 282 -25.08 -23.33 -5.73
N VAL A 283 -25.96 -24.30 -5.38
CA VAL A 283 -26.03 -25.59 -6.04
C VAL A 283 -27.41 -25.74 -6.66
N ILE A 284 -27.43 -25.88 -7.98
CA ILE A 284 -28.66 -26.07 -8.78
C ILE A 284 -28.63 -27.49 -9.34
N THR A 285 -29.67 -28.27 -9.10
CA THR A 285 -29.84 -29.58 -9.77
C THR A 285 -31.05 -29.54 -10.68
N GLY A 286 -31.01 -30.31 -11.76
CA GLY A 286 -32.13 -30.43 -12.69
C GLY A 286 -31.94 -31.59 -13.67
N THR A 287 -33.01 -31.99 -14.33
CA THR A 287 -33.01 -33.09 -15.30
C THR A 287 -32.92 -32.49 -16.71
N ILE A 288 -31.98 -33.01 -17.53
CA ILE A 288 -31.80 -32.64 -18.96
C ILE A 288 -32.60 -33.52 -19.87
#